data_242d758d15fc47542b3223f056053a78
#
_entry.id   242d758d15fc47542b3223f056053a78
#
_cell.length_a   1.000
_cell.length_b   1.000
_cell.length_c   1.000
_cell.angle_alpha   90.00
_cell.angle_beta   90.00
_cell.angle_gamma   90.00
#
_symmetry.space_group_name_H-M   'P 1'
#
loop_
_entity.id
_entity.type
_entity.pdbx_description
1 polymer ?
#
loop_
_entity_poly.entity_id
_entity_poly.type
_entity_poly.pdbx_seq_one_letter_code
_entity_poly.pdbx_strand_id
1 'polypeptide(L)'
;MKILQPPGWARAKGFSNGIAAKGTLVFIAGQIGWTGDCKWEARDFAGQFRQTLKNILAVLAEANGKPEHIVRLTWYVLDRQEYLNSLKEVGAAYRELMGKHFPTMAVVQVGGLVEPEARLEIEATAVIP
;
A
#
# COMPACT_ATOMS: atom_id res chain seq x y z
N MET A 1 10.52 14.79 -6.55
CA MET A 1 9.20 14.19 -6.80
C MET A 1 8.16 15.29 -6.99
N LYS A 2 7.31 15.14 -7.98
CA LYS A 2 6.26 16.10 -8.27
C LYS A 2 4.89 15.40 -8.28
N ILE A 3 3.96 15.93 -7.49
CA ILE A 3 2.58 15.47 -7.48
C ILE A 3 1.86 16.12 -8.67
N LEU A 4 1.17 15.31 -9.46
CA LEU A 4 0.47 15.74 -10.67
C LEU A 4 -1.02 15.83 -10.39
N GLN A 5 -1.54 17.06 -10.44
CA GLN A 5 -2.95 17.34 -10.20
C GLN A 5 -3.43 18.28 -11.30
N PRO A 6 -4.23 17.80 -12.27
CA PRO A 6 -4.73 18.67 -13.34
C PRO A 6 -5.57 19.82 -12.76
N PRO A 7 -5.44 21.04 -13.33
CA PRO A 7 -6.24 22.18 -12.88
C PRO A 7 -7.74 21.89 -13.01
N GLY A 8 -8.50 22.24 -11.99
CA GLY A 8 -9.96 22.07 -11.99
C GLY A 8 -10.47 20.71 -11.58
N TRP A 9 -9.57 19.71 -11.42
CA TRP A 9 -9.98 18.39 -10.93
C TRP A 9 -10.30 18.44 -9.45
N ALA A 10 -11.24 17.60 -9.04
CA ALA A 10 -11.53 17.42 -7.63
C ALA A 10 -10.26 16.93 -6.90
N ARG A 11 -10.08 17.40 -5.65
CA ARG A 11 -8.93 17.01 -4.85
C ARG A 11 -8.95 15.52 -4.59
N ALA A 12 -7.83 14.85 -4.83
CA ALA A 12 -7.66 13.46 -4.47
C ALA A 12 -7.62 13.31 -2.94
N LYS A 13 -8.30 12.29 -2.42
CA LYS A 13 -8.35 12.01 -0.98
C LYS A 13 -7.79 10.62 -0.70
N GLY A 14 -6.69 10.57 0.04
CA GLY A 14 -6.04 9.33 0.40
C GLY A 14 -5.17 8.73 -0.70
N PHE A 15 -4.96 9.45 -1.80
CA PHE A 15 -4.08 9.04 -2.90
C PHE A 15 -3.67 10.27 -3.70
N SER A 16 -2.71 10.10 -4.61
CA SER A 16 -2.35 11.12 -5.60
C SER A 16 -2.79 10.66 -6.99
N ASN A 17 -3.25 11.59 -7.84
CA ASN A 17 -3.65 11.25 -9.20
C ASN A 17 -2.46 10.84 -10.07
N GLY A 18 -1.31 11.47 -9.86
CA GLY A 18 -0.09 11.11 -10.55
C GLY A 18 1.12 11.59 -9.79
N ILE A 19 2.27 10.95 -10.03
CA ILE A 19 3.54 11.33 -9.44
C ILE A 19 4.61 11.20 -10.53
N ALA A 20 5.40 12.27 -10.71
CA ALA A 20 6.61 12.22 -11.51
C ALA A 20 7.81 12.17 -10.57
N ALA A 21 8.68 11.19 -10.76
CA ALA A 21 9.84 11.00 -9.89
C ALA A 21 11.03 10.54 -10.72
N LYS A 22 12.23 10.85 -10.21
CA LYS A 22 13.50 10.50 -10.85
C LYS A 22 14.41 9.92 -9.79
N GLY A 23 15.08 8.82 -10.13
CA GLY A 23 16.00 8.17 -9.20
C GLY A 23 16.07 6.67 -9.45
N THR A 24 16.44 5.93 -8.41
CA THR A 24 16.53 4.48 -8.45
C THR A 24 15.14 3.87 -8.25
N LEU A 25 14.71 3.05 -9.19
CA LEU A 25 13.44 2.34 -9.10
C LEU A 25 13.59 1.11 -8.21
N VAL A 26 12.64 0.93 -7.30
CA VAL A 26 12.55 -0.24 -6.43
C VAL A 26 11.19 -0.89 -6.65
N PHE A 27 11.20 -2.15 -7.06
CA PHE A 27 9.98 -2.92 -7.29
C PHE A 27 9.78 -3.88 -6.13
N ILE A 28 8.66 -3.79 -5.45
CA ILE A 28 8.36 -4.60 -4.29
C ILE A 28 7.24 -5.56 -4.66
N ALA A 29 7.53 -6.86 -4.56
CA ALA A 29 6.57 -7.91 -4.87
C ALA A 29 5.34 -7.79 -4.01
N GLY A 30 4.22 -8.37 -4.46
CA GLY A 30 3.00 -8.44 -3.69
C GLY A 30 3.27 -9.01 -2.31
N GLN A 31 2.87 -8.25 -1.29
CA GLN A 31 2.98 -8.64 0.11
C GLN A 31 1.60 -8.93 0.66
N ILE A 32 1.51 -9.90 1.55
CA ILE A 32 0.28 -10.24 2.23
C ILE A 32 0.46 -10.05 3.74
N GLY A 33 -0.60 -10.28 4.51
CA GLY A 33 -0.61 -9.93 5.93
C GLY A 33 0.06 -10.93 6.86
N TRP A 34 1.02 -11.72 6.39
CA TRP A 34 1.79 -12.59 7.26
C TRP A 34 3.14 -11.95 7.64
N THR A 35 3.77 -12.45 8.69
CA THR A 35 5.07 -11.97 9.15
C THR A 35 6.19 -12.43 8.21
N GLY A 36 7.40 -11.93 8.42
CA GLY A 36 8.55 -12.30 7.60
C GLY A 36 8.87 -13.79 7.59
N ASP A 37 8.41 -14.55 8.60
CA ASP A 37 8.54 -16.01 8.65
C ASP A 37 7.21 -16.72 8.32
N CYS A 38 6.33 -16.04 7.59
CA CYS A 38 5.09 -16.57 7.03
C CYS A 38 4.07 -17.00 8.09
N LYS A 39 3.99 -16.27 9.19
CA LYS A 39 3.03 -16.54 10.26
C LYS A 39 1.94 -15.51 10.31
N TRP A 40 0.69 -15.96 10.55
CA TRP A 40 -0.47 -15.09 10.61
C TRP A 40 -0.73 -14.67 12.04
N GLU A 41 -0.53 -13.37 12.32
CA GLU A 41 -0.83 -12.77 13.62
C GLU A 41 -2.16 -12.02 13.61
N ALA A 42 -2.67 -11.67 12.43
CA ALA A 42 -3.93 -10.97 12.26
C ALA A 42 -4.83 -11.73 11.29
N ARG A 43 -6.12 -11.80 11.61
CA ARG A 43 -7.13 -12.43 10.75
C ARG A 43 -8.06 -11.42 10.11
N ASP A 44 -8.21 -10.24 10.71
CA ASP A 44 -9.06 -9.17 10.21
C ASP A 44 -8.34 -8.38 9.12
N PHE A 45 -9.13 -7.68 8.30
CA PHE A 45 -8.62 -6.92 7.18
C PHE A 45 -7.62 -5.84 7.61
N ALA A 46 -7.99 -5.02 8.59
CA ALA A 46 -7.13 -3.91 9.02
C ALA A 46 -5.82 -4.39 9.61
N GLY A 47 -5.84 -5.47 10.41
CA GLY A 47 -4.62 -6.05 10.96
C GLY A 47 -3.72 -6.63 9.89
N GLN A 48 -4.31 -7.31 8.89
CA GLN A 48 -3.54 -7.81 7.74
C GLN A 48 -2.99 -6.67 6.89
N PHE A 49 -3.77 -5.60 6.69
CA PHE A 49 -3.27 -4.42 5.99
C PHE A 49 -2.04 -3.85 6.67
N ARG A 50 -2.12 -3.67 7.99
CA ARG A 50 -1.00 -3.14 8.77
C ARG A 50 0.26 -3.98 8.59
N GLN A 51 0.13 -5.30 8.70
CA GLN A 51 1.27 -6.19 8.51
C GLN A 51 1.80 -6.14 7.08
N THR A 52 0.91 -6.11 6.10
CA THR A 52 1.28 -6.01 4.69
C THR A 52 2.11 -4.75 4.42
N LEU A 53 1.65 -3.60 4.95
CA LEU A 53 2.37 -2.34 4.77
C LEU A 53 3.72 -2.35 5.49
N LYS A 54 3.79 -2.92 6.67
CA LYS A 54 5.07 -3.10 7.38
C LYS A 54 6.03 -3.94 6.57
N ASN A 55 5.54 -5.01 5.90
CA ASN A 55 6.38 -5.84 5.04
C ASN A 55 6.94 -5.05 3.87
N ILE A 56 6.09 -4.26 3.21
CA ILE A 56 6.51 -3.39 2.11
C ILE A 56 7.62 -2.44 2.57
N LEU A 57 7.43 -1.79 3.72
CA LEU A 57 8.42 -0.85 4.25
C LEU A 57 9.73 -1.55 4.65
N ALA A 58 9.65 -2.79 5.15
CA ALA A 58 10.84 -3.56 5.48
C ALA A 58 11.66 -3.91 4.24
N VAL A 59 10.99 -4.31 3.15
CA VAL A 59 11.67 -4.58 1.88
C VAL A 59 12.29 -3.30 1.33
N LEU A 60 11.55 -2.20 1.35
CA LEU A 60 12.05 -0.90 0.87
C LEU A 60 13.27 -0.44 1.64
N ALA A 61 13.32 -0.69 2.94
CA ALA A 61 14.43 -0.33 3.80
C ALA A 61 15.74 -1.01 3.39
N GLU A 62 15.69 -2.18 2.74
CA GLU A 62 16.88 -2.86 2.23
C GLU A 62 17.59 -2.06 1.13
N ALA A 63 16.84 -1.17 0.46
CA ALA A 63 17.40 -0.24 -0.53
C ALA A 63 17.64 1.16 0.08
N ASN A 64 17.58 1.28 1.40
CA ASN A 64 17.65 2.54 2.13
C ASN A 64 16.52 3.50 1.76
N GLY A 65 15.39 2.95 1.33
CA GLY A 65 14.20 3.73 1.01
C GLY A 65 13.34 4.02 2.23
N LYS A 66 12.52 5.04 2.10
CA LYS A 66 11.61 5.52 3.15
C LYS A 66 10.19 5.56 2.61
N PRO A 67 9.16 5.63 3.47
CA PRO A 67 7.77 5.68 3.01
C PRO A 67 7.51 6.74 1.95
N GLU A 68 8.11 7.93 2.07
CA GLU A 68 7.93 9.02 1.10
C GLU A 68 8.49 8.72 -0.28
N HIS A 69 9.25 7.64 -0.45
CA HIS A 69 9.77 7.23 -1.76
C HIS A 69 8.80 6.35 -2.53
N ILE A 70 7.74 5.84 -1.90
CA ILE A 70 6.74 5.02 -2.58
C ILE A 70 5.95 5.90 -3.52
N VAL A 71 5.84 5.49 -4.80
CA VAL A 71 5.12 6.25 -5.83
C VAL A 71 3.86 5.54 -6.30
N ARG A 72 3.72 4.23 -6.04
CA ARG A 72 2.56 3.43 -6.47
C ARG A 72 2.30 2.31 -5.46
N LEU A 73 1.03 2.15 -5.13
CA LEU A 73 0.53 0.97 -4.42
C LEU A 73 -0.62 0.40 -5.24
N THR A 74 -0.61 -0.90 -5.51
CA THR A 74 -1.76 -1.59 -6.09
C THR A 74 -2.25 -2.60 -5.08
N TRP A 75 -3.51 -2.48 -4.71
CA TRP A 75 -4.16 -3.32 -3.71
C TRP A 75 -5.10 -4.29 -4.40
N TYR A 76 -4.96 -5.56 -4.07
CA TYR A 76 -5.86 -6.63 -4.49
C TYR A 76 -6.61 -7.09 -3.25
N VAL A 77 -7.93 -6.93 -3.23
CA VAL A 77 -8.76 -7.28 -2.07
C VAL A 77 -9.76 -8.37 -2.47
N LEU A 78 -10.05 -9.30 -1.56
CA LEU A 78 -11.00 -10.37 -1.83
C LEU A 78 -12.44 -9.89 -1.77
N ASP A 79 -12.73 -8.94 -0.87
CA ASP A 79 -14.09 -8.47 -0.62
C ASP A 79 -14.08 -6.95 -0.51
N ARG A 80 -14.64 -6.31 -1.52
CA ARG A 80 -14.74 -4.85 -1.58
C ARG A 80 -15.45 -4.29 -0.34
N GLN A 81 -16.49 -4.96 0.13
CA GLN A 81 -17.25 -4.48 1.28
C GLN A 81 -16.45 -4.54 2.57
N GLU A 82 -15.63 -5.58 2.74
CA GLU A 82 -14.72 -5.68 3.89
C GLU A 82 -13.74 -4.51 3.91
N TYR A 83 -13.17 -4.17 2.75
CA TYR A 83 -12.30 -3.01 2.61
C TYR A 83 -13.04 -1.72 3.00
N LEU A 84 -14.24 -1.51 2.45
CA LEU A 84 -15.03 -0.30 2.74
C LEU A 84 -15.42 -0.20 4.22
N ASN A 85 -15.70 -1.33 4.86
CA ASN A 85 -16.06 -1.34 6.28
C ASN A 85 -14.85 -1.12 7.20
N SER A 86 -13.62 -1.23 6.68
CA SER A 86 -12.38 -1.14 7.46
C SER A 86 -11.64 0.19 7.25
N LEU A 87 -12.23 1.15 6.53
CA LEU A 87 -11.53 2.38 6.13
C LEU A 87 -10.99 3.19 7.32
N LYS A 88 -11.70 3.21 8.44
CA LYS A 88 -11.25 3.95 9.62
C LYS A 88 -9.98 3.35 10.21
N GLU A 89 -9.97 2.06 10.42
CA GLU A 89 -8.82 1.34 10.99
C GLU A 89 -7.65 1.31 10.02
N VAL A 90 -7.93 1.09 8.74
CA VAL A 90 -6.92 1.13 7.67
C VAL A 90 -6.29 2.52 7.60
N GLY A 91 -7.11 3.57 7.64
CA GLY A 91 -6.62 4.95 7.64
C GLY A 91 -5.71 5.26 8.82
N ALA A 92 -6.05 4.75 10.01
CA ALA A 92 -5.21 4.94 11.20
C ALA A 92 -3.86 4.25 11.05
N ALA A 93 -3.84 2.99 10.59
CA ALA A 93 -2.61 2.25 10.34
C ALA A 93 -1.77 2.92 9.25
N TYR A 94 -2.43 3.40 8.18
CA TYR A 94 -1.77 4.11 7.09
C TYR A 94 -1.05 5.35 7.61
N ARG A 95 -1.74 6.20 8.36
CA ARG A 95 -1.14 7.44 8.90
C ARG A 95 0.03 7.14 9.82
N GLU A 96 -0.05 6.09 10.62
CA GLU A 96 1.04 5.71 11.52
C GLU A 96 2.29 5.31 10.74
N LEU A 97 2.15 4.55 9.66
CA LEU A 97 3.26 3.98 8.91
C LEU A 97 3.76 4.87 7.77
N MET A 98 2.85 5.56 7.10
CA MET A 98 3.16 6.38 5.92
C MET A 98 3.13 7.88 6.18
N GLY A 99 2.56 8.29 7.30
CA GLY A 99 2.37 9.72 7.58
C GLY A 99 1.40 10.37 6.60
N LYS A 100 1.78 11.54 6.09
CA LYS A 100 0.95 12.31 5.16
C LYS A 100 1.34 12.11 3.69
N HIS A 101 2.09 11.08 3.40
CA HIS A 101 2.48 10.76 2.03
C HIS A 101 1.44 9.85 1.39
N PHE A 102 0.92 10.27 0.24
CA PHE A 102 -0.12 9.54 -0.50
C PHE A 102 0.37 9.26 -1.92
N PRO A 103 0.88 8.05 -2.18
CA PRO A 103 1.28 7.67 -3.53
C PRO A 103 0.07 7.47 -4.45
N THR A 104 0.33 7.22 -5.72
CA THR A 104 -0.72 6.78 -6.63
C THR A 104 -1.22 5.42 -6.17
N MET A 105 -2.51 5.14 -6.31
CA MET A 105 -3.11 3.90 -5.85
C MET A 105 -4.18 3.39 -6.77
N ALA A 106 -4.32 2.08 -6.82
CA ALA A 106 -5.50 1.40 -7.32
C ALA A 106 -5.90 0.35 -6.28
N VAL A 107 -7.20 0.20 -6.04
CA VAL A 107 -7.74 -0.84 -5.17
C VAL A 107 -8.77 -1.60 -5.98
N VAL A 108 -8.54 -2.91 -6.18
CA VAL A 108 -9.40 -3.74 -7.03
C VAL A 108 -9.78 -5.03 -6.30
N GLN A 109 -11.04 -5.43 -6.47
CA GLN A 109 -11.49 -6.73 -5.97
C GLN A 109 -11.07 -7.81 -6.94
N VAL A 110 -10.54 -8.91 -6.40
CA VAL A 110 -10.10 -10.07 -7.18
C VAL A 110 -10.84 -11.32 -6.73
N GLY A 111 -10.85 -12.33 -7.59
CA GLY A 111 -11.56 -13.58 -7.33
C GLY A 111 -10.90 -14.50 -6.32
N GLY A 112 -9.62 -14.29 -6.03
CA GLY A 112 -8.88 -15.10 -5.05
C GLY A 112 -7.43 -14.64 -4.95
N LEU A 113 -6.80 -15.00 -3.84
CA LEU A 113 -5.38 -14.83 -3.62
C LEU A 113 -4.77 -16.21 -3.42
N VAL A 114 -3.46 -16.34 -3.67
CA VAL A 114 -2.80 -17.64 -3.63
C VAL A 114 -2.87 -18.25 -2.22
N GLU A 115 -2.64 -17.44 -1.17
CA GLU A 115 -2.69 -17.92 0.20
C GLU A 115 -4.11 -17.84 0.75
N PRO A 116 -4.70 -18.96 1.23
CA PRO A 116 -6.10 -18.97 1.63
C PRO A 116 -6.46 -18.01 2.77
N GLU A 117 -5.53 -17.71 3.67
CA GLU A 117 -5.77 -16.83 4.81
C GLU A 117 -5.65 -15.35 4.44
N ALA A 118 -5.09 -15.02 3.27
CA ALA A 118 -4.89 -13.64 2.87
C ALA A 118 -6.22 -12.96 2.54
N ARG A 119 -6.45 -11.78 3.13
CA ARG A 119 -7.61 -10.93 2.83
C ARG A 119 -7.29 -9.87 1.78
N LEU A 120 -6.01 -9.57 1.61
CA LEU A 120 -5.52 -8.59 0.65
C LEU A 120 -4.07 -8.89 0.29
N GLU A 121 -3.65 -8.32 -0.82
CA GLU A 121 -2.27 -8.32 -1.27
C GLU A 121 -1.97 -6.93 -1.85
N ILE A 122 -0.78 -6.39 -1.56
CA ILE A 122 -0.38 -5.07 -2.07
C ILE A 122 1.02 -5.19 -2.66
N GLU A 123 1.17 -4.68 -3.88
CA GLU A 123 2.48 -4.49 -4.49
C GLU A 123 2.82 -3.01 -4.53
N ALA A 124 4.09 -2.68 -4.57
CA ALA A 124 4.55 -1.30 -4.49
C ALA A 124 5.69 -1.02 -5.46
N THR A 125 5.76 0.23 -5.90
CA THR A 125 6.91 0.76 -6.64
C THR A 125 7.39 2.01 -5.90
N ALA A 126 8.69 2.11 -5.71
CA ALA A 126 9.30 3.30 -5.10
C ALA A 126 10.37 3.87 -6.02
N VAL A 127 10.65 5.15 -5.87
CA VAL A 127 11.74 5.84 -6.57
C VAL A 127 12.56 6.58 -5.53
N ILE A 128 13.81 6.19 -5.37
CA ILE A 128 14.73 6.80 -4.41
C ILE A 128 15.60 7.81 -5.16
N PRO A 129 15.50 9.10 -4.82
CA PRO A 129 16.27 10.16 -5.50
C PRO A 129 17.77 10.03 -5.28
#